data_a5a24aa074e04cbd16055f2a56b22609
#
_entry.id   a5a24aa074e04cbd16055f2a56b22609
#
_cell.length_a   1.000
_cell.length_b   1.000
_cell.length_c   1.000
_cell.angle_alpha   90.00
_cell.angle_beta   90.00
_cell.angle_gamma   90.00
#
_symmetry.space_group_name_H-M   'P 1'
#
loop_
_entity.id
_entity.type
_entity.pdbx_description
1 polymer ?
#
loop_
_entity_poly.entity_id
_entity_poly.type
_entity_poly.pdbx_seq_one_letter_code
_entity_poly.pdbx_strand_id
1 'polypeptide(L)'
;MDELAKEYIVDFFSKKLSLFGNTPAAVGWTEAGQRQRYECILKLLPLEGHSILDFGCGKGDFYGFLKGKGIDVKYKGIDINRKLIETASHNYPGAEFMTL
;
A
#
# COMPACT_ATOMS: atom_id res chain seq x y z
N MET A 1 -11.60 9.46 -10.12
CA MET A 1 -11.54 10.32 -8.91
C MET A 1 -11.37 11.76 -9.36
N ASP A 2 -12.18 12.67 -8.86
CA ASP A 2 -12.04 14.07 -9.21
C ASP A 2 -10.83 14.73 -8.51
N GLU A 3 -10.41 15.89 -9.00
CA GLU A 3 -9.20 16.55 -8.51
C GLU A 3 -9.33 17.01 -7.05
N LEU A 4 -10.52 17.45 -6.62
CA LEU A 4 -10.73 17.91 -5.26
C LEU A 4 -10.59 16.76 -4.26
N ALA A 5 -11.20 15.61 -4.56
CA ALA A 5 -11.09 14.42 -3.73
C ALA A 5 -9.65 13.90 -3.69
N LYS A 6 -8.94 13.96 -4.83
CA LYS A 6 -7.54 13.58 -4.92
C LYS A 6 -6.66 14.45 -4.02
N GLU A 7 -6.83 15.76 -4.06
CA GLU A 7 -6.07 16.69 -3.23
C GLU A 7 -6.31 16.43 -1.74
N TYR A 8 -7.56 16.20 -1.34
CA TYR A 8 -7.90 15.90 0.05
C TYR A 8 -7.20 14.63 0.54
N ILE A 9 -7.23 13.57 -0.26
CA ILE A 9 -6.59 12.30 0.09
C ILE A 9 -5.08 12.47 0.22
N VAL A 10 -4.45 13.19 -0.70
CA VAL A 10 -3.01 13.45 -0.65
C VAL A 10 -2.65 14.21 0.63
N ASP A 11 -3.38 15.26 0.97
CA ASP A 11 -3.14 16.04 2.20
C ASP A 11 -3.29 15.19 3.45
N PHE A 12 -4.38 14.40 3.53
CA PHE A 12 -4.65 13.56 4.69
C PHE A 12 -3.53 12.56 4.93
N PHE A 13 -3.15 11.80 3.91
CA PHE A 13 -2.12 10.78 4.07
C PHE A 13 -0.71 11.36 4.21
N SER A 14 -0.42 12.50 3.60
CA SER A 14 0.85 13.18 3.82
C SER A 14 1.01 13.62 5.26
N LYS A 15 -0.04 14.14 5.89
CA LYS A 15 -0.02 14.50 7.31
C LYS A 15 0.15 13.27 8.19
N LYS A 16 -0.54 12.17 7.89
CA LYS A 16 -0.37 10.91 8.63
C LYS A 16 1.04 10.39 8.53
N LEU A 17 1.64 10.43 7.35
CA LEU A 17 3.03 10.00 7.15
C LEU A 17 4.00 10.85 7.97
N SER A 18 3.79 12.16 8.03
CA SER A 18 4.63 13.07 8.81
C SER A 18 4.55 12.81 10.31
N LEU A 19 3.36 12.46 10.83
CA LEU A 19 3.12 12.24 12.26
C LEU A 19 3.59 10.86 12.72
N PHE A 20 3.37 9.82 11.92
CA PHE A 20 3.58 8.43 12.34
C PHE A 20 4.73 7.73 11.62
N GLY A 21 5.33 8.37 10.62
CA GLY A 21 6.43 7.80 9.87
C GLY A 21 5.99 6.56 9.08
N ASN A 22 6.87 5.56 9.03
CA ASN A 22 6.67 4.36 8.23
C ASN A 22 5.96 3.27 9.04
N THR A 23 4.72 3.53 9.44
CA THR A 23 3.88 2.59 10.20
C THR A 23 2.49 2.50 9.57
N PRO A 24 1.67 1.46 9.88
CA PRO A 24 0.29 1.39 9.39
C PRO A 24 -0.55 2.60 9.75
N ALA A 25 -0.30 3.25 10.88
CA ALA A 25 -1.01 4.45 11.30
C ALA A 25 -0.83 5.61 10.31
N ALA A 26 0.25 5.63 9.53
CA ALA A 26 0.50 6.65 8.52
C ALA A 26 -0.57 6.68 7.43
N VAL A 27 -1.27 5.56 7.20
CA VAL A 27 -2.37 5.46 6.24
C VAL A 27 -3.73 5.34 6.93
N GLY A 28 -3.81 5.64 8.23
CA GLY A 28 -5.06 5.67 8.97
C GLY A 28 -5.56 4.32 9.46
N TRP A 29 -4.75 3.26 9.38
CA TRP A 29 -5.12 1.93 9.83
C TRP A 29 -4.41 1.57 11.12
N THR A 30 -5.05 0.72 11.97
CA THR A 30 -4.35 0.02 13.02
C THR A 30 -3.60 -1.17 12.41
N GLU A 31 -2.50 -1.58 13.05
CA GLU A 31 -1.73 -2.74 12.58
C GLU A 31 -2.59 -4.01 12.54
N ALA A 32 -3.37 -4.24 13.60
CA ALA A 32 -4.26 -5.41 13.67
C ALA A 32 -5.36 -5.36 12.59
N GLY A 33 -5.97 -4.19 12.38
CA GLY A 33 -7.01 -4.02 11.38
C GLY A 33 -6.48 -4.21 9.96
N GLN A 34 -5.28 -3.74 9.68
CA GLN A 34 -4.62 -3.93 8.41
C GLN A 34 -4.36 -5.41 8.13
N ARG A 35 -3.80 -6.12 9.09
CA ARG A 35 -3.52 -7.56 8.96
C ARG A 35 -4.79 -8.35 8.74
N GLN A 36 -5.86 -8.03 9.46
CA GLN A 36 -7.14 -8.72 9.31
C GLN A 36 -7.70 -8.58 7.89
N ARG A 37 -7.61 -7.38 7.30
CA ARG A 37 -8.05 -7.13 5.92
C ARG A 37 -7.23 -7.94 4.92
N TYR A 38 -5.92 -7.97 5.09
CA TYR A 38 -5.05 -8.73 4.21
C TYR A 38 -5.31 -10.24 4.31
N GLU A 39 -5.51 -10.76 5.51
CA GLU A 39 -5.87 -12.17 5.70
C GLU A 39 -7.21 -12.51 5.02
N CYS A 40 -8.19 -11.62 5.09
CA CYS A 40 -9.45 -11.80 4.38
C CYS A 40 -9.26 -11.88 2.87
N ILE A 41 -8.42 -11.03 2.30
CA ILE A 41 -8.11 -11.06 0.86
C ILE A 41 -7.52 -12.41 0.48
N LEU A 42 -6.57 -12.93 1.26
CA LEU A 42 -5.96 -14.23 0.98
C LEU A 42 -6.96 -15.37 1.04
N LYS A 43 -7.96 -15.30 1.93
CA LYS A 43 -9.01 -16.32 2.01
C LYS A 43 -9.94 -16.32 0.81
N LEU A 44 -10.12 -15.15 0.18
CA LEU A 44 -11.08 -14.98 -0.90
C LEU A 44 -10.45 -15.17 -2.29
N LEU A 45 -9.15 -14.94 -2.44
CA LEU A 45 -8.50 -14.91 -3.75
C LEU A 45 -7.23 -15.77 -3.76
N PRO A 46 -7.05 -16.61 -4.79
CA PRO A 46 -5.82 -17.39 -4.97
C PRO A 46 -4.73 -16.49 -5.61
N LEU A 47 -3.99 -15.75 -4.80
CA LEU A 47 -3.04 -14.75 -5.30
C LEU A 47 -1.73 -15.31 -5.84
N GLU A 48 -1.30 -16.48 -5.33
CA GLU A 48 -0.02 -17.09 -5.72
C GLU A 48 0.13 -17.22 -7.23
N GLY A 49 1.22 -16.68 -7.77
CA GLY A 49 1.52 -16.75 -9.19
C GLY A 49 0.75 -15.77 -10.07
N HIS A 50 -0.14 -14.98 -9.51
CA HIS A 50 -0.96 -14.02 -10.26
C HIS A 50 -0.29 -12.65 -10.35
N SER A 51 -0.73 -11.85 -11.33
CA SER A 51 -0.40 -10.43 -11.42
C SER A 51 -1.37 -9.63 -10.58
N ILE A 52 -0.83 -8.68 -9.79
CA ILE A 52 -1.64 -7.85 -8.90
C ILE A 52 -1.38 -6.38 -9.23
N LEU A 53 -2.46 -5.63 -9.45
CA LEU A 53 -2.42 -4.19 -9.49
C LEU A 53 -3.04 -3.69 -8.17
N ASP A 54 -2.20 -3.15 -7.29
CA ASP A 54 -2.61 -2.63 -5.99
C ASP A 54 -2.88 -1.14 -6.12
N PHE A 55 -4.12 -0.80 -6.41
CA PHE A 55 -4.55 0.57 -6.60
C PHE A 55 -4.82 1.22 -5.24
N GLY A 56 -4.11 2.32 -4.95
CA GLY A 56 -4.12 2.89 -3.62
C GLY A 56 -3.16 2.16 -2.68
N CYS A 57 -1.99 1.78 -3.19
CA CYS A 57 -1.05 0.92 -2.46
C CYS A 57 -0.39 1.56 -1.24
N GLY A 58 -0.49 2.86 -1.09
CA GLY A 58 0.16 3.58 0.00
C GLY A 58 1.66 3.37 0.01
N LYS A 59 2.20 3.01 1.17
CA LYS A 59 3.63 2.76 1.33
C LYS A 59 4.03 1.30 1.10
N GLY A 60 3.17 0.51 0.46
CA GLY A 60 3.49 -0.86 0.02
C GLY A 60 3.27 -1.94 1.06
N ASP A 61 2.44 -1.69 2.07
CA ASP A 61 2.25 -2.64 3.17
C ASP A 61 1.68 -3.98 2.72
N PHE A 62 0.78 -3.97 1.74
CA PHE A 62 0.21 -5.22 1.23
C PHE A 62 1.27 -6.08 0.54
N TYR A 63 2.14 -5.46 -0.25
CA TYR A 63 3.27 -6.18 -0.86
C TYR A 63 4.17 -6.79 0.21
N GLY A 64 4.49 -6.01 1.25
CA GLY A 64 5.30 -6.50 2.36
C GLY A 64 4.65 -7.67 3.08
N PHE A 65 3.33 -7.63 3.25
CA PHE A 65 2.57 -8.72 3.84
C PHE A 65 2.66 -10.00 2.98
N LEU A 66 2.48 -9.88 1.67
CA LEU A 66 2.59 -11.02 0.76
C LEU A 66 3.98 -11.63 0.78
N LYS A 67 5.02 -10.81 0.77
CA LYS A 67 6.40 -11.29 0.87
C LYS A 67 6.65 -12.02 2.19
N GLY A 68 6.16 -11.48 3.28
CA GLY A 68 6.27 -12.11 4.59
C GLY A 68 5.58 -13.46 4.68
N LYS A 69 4.53 -13.69 3.89
CA LYS A 69 3.82 -14.96 3.78
C LYS A 69 4.48 -15.92 2.77
N GLY A 70 5.49 -15.48 2.04
CA GLY A 70 6.12 -16.29 1.00
C GLY A 70 5.26 -16.46 -0.24
N ILE A 71 4.30 -15.56 -0.48
CA ILE A 71 3.43 -15.61 -1.66
C ILE A 71 4.09 -14.87 -2.81
N ASP A 72 4.30 -15.57 -3.92
CA ASP A 72 4.96 -15.03 -5.10
C ASP A 72 3.93 -14.45 -6.07
N VAL A 73 4.06 -13.17 -6.40
CA VAL A 73 3.14 -12.45 -7.29
C VAL A 73 3.93 -11.48 -8.17
N LYS A 74 3.35 -11.14 -9.32
CA LYS A 74 3.81 -10.01 -10.13
C LYS A 74 3.06 -8.77 -9.64
N TYR A 75 3.75 -7.91 -8.91
CA TYR A 75 3.12 -6.82 -8.19
C TYR A 75 3.44 -5.47 -8.81
N LYS A 76 2.40 -4.62 -8.91
CA LYS A 76 2.56 -3.21 -9.22
C LYS A 76 1.65 -2.41 -8.30
N GLY A 77 2.22 -1.46 -7.57
CA GLY A 77 1.48 -0.55 -6.71
C GLY A 77 1.34 0.83 -7.33
N ILE A 78 0.15 1.40 -7.23
CA ILE A 78 -0.15 2.73 -7.73
C ILE A 78 -0.82 3.53 -6.62
N ASP A 79 -0.40 4.78 -6.44
CA ASP A 79 -1.05 5.68 -5.50
C ASP A 79 -0.97 7.12 -6.02
N ILE A 80 -1.89 7.95 -5.60
CA ILE A 80 -1.88 9.38 -5.94
C ILE A 80 -0.93 10.17 -5.05
N ASN A 81 -0.52 9.60 -3.93
CA ASN A 81 0.34 10.27 -2.95
C ASN A 81 1.81 9.93 -3.22
N ARG A 82 2.54 10.91 -3.76
CA ARG A 82 3.95 10.76 -4.11
C ARG A 82 4.83 10.38 -2.94
N LYS A 83 4.58 10.95 -1.75
CA LYS A 83 5.37 10.65 -0.56
C LYS A 83 5.24 9.20 -0.13
N LEU A 84 4.02 8.67 -0.21
CA LEU A 84 3.79 7.25 0.10
C LEU A 84 4.51 6.36 -0.92
N ILE A 85 4.47 6.70 -2.19
CA ILE A 85 5.17 5.95 -3.24
C ILE A 85 6.69 5.98 -3.02
N GLU A 86 7.25 7.12 -2.64
CA GLU A 86 8.68 7.22 -2.32
C GLU A 86 9.04 6.31 -1.15
N THR A 87 8.20 6.29 -0.11
CA THR A 87 8.39 5.41 1.04
C THR A 87 8.28 3.94 0.63
N ALA A 88 7.29 3.59 -0.18
CA ALA A 88 7.12 2.23 -0.69
C ALA A 88 8.33 1.76 -1.48
N SER A 89 8.83 2.61 -2.37
CA SER A 89 10.01 2.30 -3.19
C SER A 89 11.27 2.12 -2.34
N HIS A 90 11.40 2.89 -1.27
CA HIS A 90 12.49 2.76 -0.32
C HIS A 90 12.40 1.43 0.46
N ASN A 91 11.20 1.10 0.94
CA ASN A 91 10.98 -0.11 1.74
C ASN A 91 11.11 -1.39 0.91
N TYR A 92 10.68 -1.36 -0.35
CA TYR A 92 10.60 -2.55 -1.21
C TYR A 92 11.19 -2.25 -2.58
N PRO A 93 12.53 -2.13 -2.69
CA PRO A 93 13.17 -1.75 -3.95
C PRO A 93 13.01 -2.79 -5.07
N GLY A 94 12.64 -4.02 -4.72
CA GLY A 94 12.37 -5.07 -5.70
C GLY A 94 10.97 -5.05 -6.30
N ALA A 95 10.07 -4.19 -5.80
CA ALA A 95 8.71 -4.08 -6.32
C ALA A 95 8.56 -2.84 -7.19
N GLU A 96 7.52 -2.82 -8.04
CA GLU A 96 7.22 -1.68 -8.90
C GLU A 96 6.16 -0.80 -8.26
N PHE A 97 6.47 0.48 -8.12
CA PHE A 97 5.53 1.48 -7.58
C PHE A 97 5.49 2.70 -8.50
N MET A 98 4.30 3.26 -8.69
CA MET A 98 4.12 4.41 -9.57
C MET A 98 3.14 5.41 -8.95
N THR A 99 3.49 6.70 -9.02
CA THR A 99 2.56 7.77 -8.69
C THR A 99 1.63 7.99 -9.87
N LEU A 100 0.34 8.04 -9.56
CA LEU A 100 -0.68 8.28 -10.57
C LEU A 100 -0.73 9.76 -10.98
#